data_909decbf93f8def840a496c05b6d6e4c
#
_entry.id   909decbf93f8def840a496c05b6d6e4c
#
_cell.length_a   1.000
_cell.length_b   1.000
_cell.length_c   1.000
_cell.angle_alpha   90.00
_cell.angle_beta   90.00
_cell.angle_gamma   90.00
#
_symmetry.space_group_name_H-M   'P 1'
#
loop_
_entity.id
_entity.type
_entity.pdbx_description
1 polymer ?
#
loop_
_entity_poly.entity_id
_entity_poly.type
_entity_poly.pdbx_seq_one_letter_code
_entity_poly.pdbx_strand_id
1 'polypeptide(L)'
;MKKEDFTEIAVFCNYHHIESSFIDLIEESGLVEFIIIDEQKFIHHSQLQQAERIIRLHQELEINISGVEAIVHLLERIEQMQFEISSLKNQLSFYG
;
A
#
# COMPACT_ATOMS: atom_id res chain seq x y z
N MET A 1 18.45 -6.44 -10.56
CA MET A 1 17.72 -5.85 -9.43
C MET A 1 18.68 -5.37 -8.38
N LYS A 2 18.53 -4.12 -7.94
CA LYS A 2 19.40 -3.58 -6.90
C LYS A 2 18.83 -3.92 -5.54
N LYS A 3 19.65 -4.48 -4.67
CA LYS A 3 19.29 -4.84 -3.31
C LYS A 3 18.75 -3.65 -2.52
N GLU A 4 19.18 -2.45 -2.87
CA GLU A 4 18.78 -1.19 -2.24
C GLU A 4 17.32 -0.82 -2.46
N ASP A 5 16.71 -1.40 -3.49
CA ASP A 5 15.30 -1.11 -3.83
C ASP A 5 14.32 -1.97 -3.05
N PHE A 6 14.83 -2.87 -2.21
CA PHE A 6 14.00 -3.83 -1.48
C PHE A 6 14.32 -3.82 0.01
N THR A 7 13.30 -4.07 0.81
CA THR A 7 13.44 -4.25 2.26
C THR A 7 12.98 -5.65 2.62
N GLU A 8 13.75 -6.34 3.43
CA GLU A 8 13.37 -7.66 3.94
C GLU A 8 12.17 -7.52 4.87
N ILE A 9 11.18 -8.40 4.71
CA ILE A 9 9.95 -8.34 5.50
C ILE A 9 10.21 -8.48 7.00
N ALA A 10 11.17 -9.31 7.40
CA ALA A 10 11.49 -9.46 8.81
C ALA A 10 11.93 -8.13 9.43
N VAL A 11 12.73 -7.35 8.70
CA VAL A 11 13.17 -6.02 9.14
C VAL A 11 11.99 -5.05 9.20
N PHE A 12 11.15 -5.07 8.19
CA PHE A 12 9.96 -4.23 8.10
C PHE A 12 8.99 -4.51 9.26
N CYS A 13 8.73 -5.78 9.54
CA CYS A 13 7.85 -6.19 10.64
C CYS A 13 8.40 -5.75 11.99
N ASN A 14 9.69 -5.88 12.18
CA ASN A 14 10.34 -5.47 13.42
C ASN A 14 10.25 -3.97 13.62
N TYR A 15 10.49 -3.21 12.57
CA TYR A 15 10.43 -1.75 12.63
C TYR A 15 9.02 -1.24 12.95
N HIS A 16 8.00 -1.83 12.33
CA HIS A 16 6.61 -1.40 12.50
C HIS A 16 5.87 -2.14 13.62
N HIS A 17 6.52 -3.07 14.31
CA HIS A 17 5.93 -3.86 15.40
C HIS A 17 4.67 -4.61 14.94
N ILE A 18 4.77 -5.30 13.81
CA ILE A 18 3.68 -6.11 13.27
C ILE A 18 4.07 -7.58 13.22
N GLU A 19 3.07 -8.43 13.31
CA GLU A 19 3.26 -9.87 13.25
C GLU A 19 3.34 -10.34 11.79
N SER A 20 4.13 -11.38 11.55
CA SER A 20 4.26 -11.95 10.21
C SER A 20 2.91 -12.48 9.69
N SER A 21 2.02 -12.91 10.58
CA SER A 21 0.68 -13.35 10.21
C SER A 21 -0.12 -12.23 9.52
N PHE A 22 0.05 -10.99 9.94
CA PHE A 22 -0.61 -9.86 9.30
C PHE A 22 -0.06 -9.61 7.89
N ILE A 23 1.23 -9.79 7.70
CA ILE A 23 1.85 -9.70 6.37
C ILE A 23 1.24 -10.75 5.43
N ASP A 24 1.01 -11.96 5.93
CA ASP A 24 0.38 -13.01 5.13
C ASP A 24 -1.03 -12.60 4.69
N LEU A 25 -1.78 -11.95 5.57
CA LEU A 25 -3.11 -11.44 5.23
C LEU A 25 -3.06 -10.34 4.17
N ILE A 26 -2.08 -9.45 4.27
CA ILE A 26 -1.87 -8.40 3.27
C ILE A 26 -1.55 -9.02 1.92
N GLU A 27 -0.70 -10.04 1.91
CA GLU A 27 -0.34 -10.73 0.68
C GLU A 27 -1.54 -11.41 0.04
N GLU A 28 -2.35 -12.09 0.84
CA GLU A 28 -3.57 -12.76 0.37
C GLU A 28 -4.58 -11.77 -0.22
N SER A 29 -4.64 -10.56 0.34
CA SER A 29 -5.56 -9.53 -0.14
C SER A 29 -5.17 -8.99 -1.52
N GLY A 30 -3.90 -9.16 -1.91
CA GLY A 30 -3.39 -8.63 -3.17
C GLY A 30 -3.12 -7.13 -3.15
N LEU A 31 -3.24 -6.47 -2.00
CA LEU A 31 -3.04 -5.02 -1.90
C LEU A 31 -1.58 -4.61 -2.02
N VAL A 32 -0.68 -5.49 -1.63
CA VAL A 32 0.76 -5.25 -1.70
C VAL A 32 1.42 -6.49 -2.29
N GLU A 33 2.35 -6.27 -3.20
CA GLU A 33 3.12 -7.36 -3.81
C GLU A 33 4.43 -7.55 -3.08
N PHE A 34 4.77 -8.80 -2.83
CA PHE A 34 6.04 -9.20 -2.22
C PHE A 34 6.79 -10.10 -3.18
N ILE A 35 8.11 -10.11 -3.06
CA ILE A 35 8.94 -11.04 -3.82
C ILE A 35 9.70 -11.94 -2.85
N ILE A 36 10.05 -13.14 -3.34
CA ILE A 36 10.80 -14.12 -2.55
C ILE A 36 12.15 -14.31 -3.21
N ILE A 37 13.22 -14.09 -2.45
CA ILE A 37 14.60 -14.29 -2.89
C ILE A 37 15.27 -15.14 -1.82
N ASP A 38 15.82 -16.29 -2.23
CA ASP A 38 16.50 -17.22 -1.31
C ASP A 38 15.64 -17.55 -0.07
N GLU A 39 14.39 -17.90 -0.33
CA GLU A 39 13.40 -18.29 0.70
C GLU A 39 13.02 -17.16 1.67
N GLN A 40 13.47 -15.93 1.40
CA GLN A 40 13.11 -14.76 2.21
C GLN A 40 12.20 -13.83 1.41
N LYS A 41 11.24 -13.25 2.10
CA LYS A 41 10.27 -12.33 1.50
C LYS A 41 10.76 -10.90 1.60
N PHE A 42 10.62 -10.16 0.50
CA PHE A 42 11.04 -8.77 0.39
C PHE A 42 9.90 -7.92 -0.15
N ILE A 43 9.91 -6.64 0.21
CA ILE A 43 8.99 -5.65 -0.33
C ILE A 43 9.78 -4.60 -1.10
N HIS A 44 9.34 -4.28 -2.31
CA HIS A 44 9.95 -3.23 -3.10
C HIS A 44 9.58 -1.86 -2.51
N HIS A 45 10.47 -0.89 -2.61
CA HIS A 45 10.25 0.43 -2.03
C HIS A 45 9.01 1.13 -2.59
N SER A 46 8.63 0.83 -3.83
CA SER A 46 7.40 1.38 -4.43
C SER A 46 6.13 0.93 -3.70
N GLN A 47 6.21 -0.17 -2.96
CA GLN A 47 5.08 -0.73 -2.21
C GLN A 47 5.03 -0.29 -0.75
N LEU A 48 6.09 0.38 -0.27
CA LEU A 48 6.18 0.75 1.15
C LEU A 48 5.07 1.70 1.60
N GLN A 49 4.75 2.69 0.78
CA GLN A 49 3.72 3.67 1.12
C GLN A 49 2.36 2.98 1.31
N GLN A 50 2.02 2.07 0.41
CA GLN A 50 0.77 1.30 0.51
C GLN A 50 0.78 0.41 1.75
N ALA A 51 1.88 -0.29 2.01
CA ALA A 51 1.99 -1.17 3.17
C ALA A 51 1.86 -0.36 4.47
N GLU A 52 2.49 0.78 4.55
CA GLU A 52 2.42 1.65 5.74
C GLU A 52 1.01 2.18 5.97
N ARG A 53 0.30 2.54 4.89
CA ARG A 53 -1.10 2.97 4.96
C ARG A 53 -1.98 1.86 5.53
N ILE A 54 -1.80 0.64 5.05
CA ILE A 54 -2.56 -0.53 5.50
C ILE A 54 -2.31 -0.79 6.99
N ILE A 55 -1.04 -0.76 7.40
CA ILE A 55 -0.65 -0.97 8.79
C ILE A 55 -1.26 0.08 9.69
N ARG A 56 -1.23 1.34 9.28
CA ARG A 56 -1.81 2.44 10.04
C ARG A 56 -3.31 2.28 10.24
N LEU A 57 -4.03 1.92 9.17
CA LEU A 57 -5.46 1.69 9.26
C LEU A 57 -5.78 0.55 10.22
N HIS A 58 -4.99 -0.50 10.18
CA HIS A 58 -5.19 -1.65 11.05
C HIS A 58 -4.85 -1.34 12.51
N GLN A 59 -3.69 -0.71 12.76
CA GLN A 59 -3.21 -0.48 14.12
C GLN A 59 -3.89 0.70 14.81
N GLU A 60 -4.06 1.81 14.11
CA GLU A 60 -4.62 3.02 14.71
C GLU A 60 -6.14 3.00 14.78
N LEU A 61 -6.79 2.42 13.78
CA LEU A 61 -8.25 2.43 13.69
C LEU A 61 -8.87 1.05 13.97
N GLU A 62 -8.04 0.06 14.27
CA GLU A 62 -8.50 -1.31 14.59
C GLU A 62 -9.39 -1.90 13.51
N ILE A 63 -9.08 -1.60 12.24
CA ILE A 63 -9.86 -2.11 11.11
C ILE A 63 -9.27 -3.44 10.66
N ASN A 64 -10.11 -4.46 10.48
CA ASN A 64 -9.65 -5.75 9.98
C ASN A 64 -9.24 -5.67 8.51
N ILE A 65 -8.57 -6.70 8.00
CA ILE A 65 -8.02 -6.67 6.64
C ILE A 65 -9.12 -6.47 5.57
N SER A 66 -10.30 -7.04 5.76
CA SER A 66 -11.41 -6.85 4.83
C SER A 66 -11.84 -5.40 4.75
N GLY A 67 -11.94 -4.74 5.91
CA GLY A 67 -12.26 -3.31 5.98
C GLY A 67 -11.17 -2.45 5.38
N VAL A 68 -9.91 -2.79 5.66
CA VAL A 68 -8.76 -2.10 5.08
C VAL A 68 -8.79 -2.20 3.55
N GLU A 69 -9.08 -3.38 3.03
CA GLU A 69 -9.18 -3.61 1.59
C GLU A 69 -10.23 -2.69 0.95
N ALA A 70 -11.41 -2.62 1.58
CA ALA A 70 -12.49 -1.74 1.10
C ALA A 70 -12.07 -0.28 1.13
N ILE A 71 -11.40 0.17 2.20
CA ILE A 71 -10.94 1.54 2.34
C ILE A 71 -9.89 1.88 1.29
N VAL A 72 -8.93 0.99 1.06
CA VAL A 72 -7.88 1.21 0.05
C VAL A 72 -8.50 1.38 -1.33
N HIS A 73 -9.46 0.53 -1.69
CA HIS A 73 -10.15 0.64 -2.98
C HIS A 73 -10.92 1.95 -3.11
N LEU A 74 -11.58 2.39 -2.03
CA LEU A 74 -12.29 3.67 -2.02
C LEU A 74 -11.33 4.85 -2.16
N LEU A 75 -10.18 4.80 -1.49
CA LEU A 75 -9.16 5.85 -1.61
C LEU A 75 -8.59 5.94 -3.01
N GLU A 76 -8.37 4.80 -3.66
CA GLU A 76 -7.92 4.76 -5.04
C GLU A 76 -8.96 5.42 -5.97
N ARG A 77 -10.22 5.15 -5.73
CA ARG A 77 -11.32 5.77 -6.49
C ARG A 77 -11.37 7.27 -6.29
N ILE A 78 -11.20 7.72 -5.05
CA ILE A 78 -11.17 9.15 -4.74
C ILE A 78 -9.99 9.82 -5.45
N GLU A 79 -8.81 9.22 -5.41
CA GLU A 79 -7.62 9.75 -6.09
C GLU A 79 -7.86 9.86 -7.59
N GLN A 80 -8.48 8.86 -8.20
CA GLN A 80 -8.82 8.87 -9.63
C GLN A 80 -9.80 9.99 -9.95
N MET A 81 -10.83 10.16 -9.13
CA MET A 81 -11.83 11.21 -9.32
C MET A 81 -11.20 12.59 -9.15
N GLN A 82 -10.29 12.77 -8.20
CA GLN A 82 -9.56 14.03 -8.02
C GLN A 82 -8.72 14.35 -9.25
N PHE A 83 -8.07 13.33 -9.82
CA PHE A 83 -7.30 13.50 -11.05
C PHE A 83 -8.18 13.94 -12.20
N GLU A 84 -9.35 13.31 -12.36
CA GLU A 84 -10.33 13.67 -13.40
C GLU A 84 -10.82 15.11 -13.24
N ILE A 85 -11.13 15.52 -12.00
CA ILE A 85 -11.56 16.88 -11.70
C ILE A 85 -10.46 17.88 -12.06
N SER A 86 -9.22 17.62 -11.68
CA SER A 86 -8.09 18.47 -12.00
C SER A 86 -7.88 18.59 -13.50
N SER A 87 -8.01 17.48 -14.22
CA SER A 87 -7.89 17.43 -15.66
C SER A 87 -8.95 18.29 -16.34
N LEU A 88 -10.21 18.16 -15.88
CA LEU A 88 -11.31 18.95 -16.41
C LEU A 88 -11.14 20.44 -16.13
N LYS A 89 -10.69 20.79 -14.94
CA LYS A 89 -10.40 22.18 -14.56
C LYS A 89 -9.31 22.78 -15.45
N ASN A 90 -8.28 22.01 -15.75
CA ASN A 90 -7.19 22.46 -16.64
C ASN A 90 -7.71 22.70 -18.05
N GLN A 91 -8.59 21.83 -18.55
CA GLN A 91 -9.22 22.02 -19.86
C GLN A 91 -10.06 23.29 -19.90
N LEU A 92 -10.85 23.54 -18.84
CA LEU A 92 -11.66 24.74 -18.75
C LEU A 92 -10.81 26.00 -18.69
N SER A 93 -9.69 25.97 -17.95
CA SER A 93 -8.76 27.10 -17.88
C SER A 93 -8.17 27.40 -19.24
N PHE A 94 -7.93 26.37 -20.05
CA PHE A 94 -7.37 26.53 -21.39
C PHE A 94 -8.34 27.24 -22.32
N TYR A 95 -9.62 26.99 -22.20
CA TYR A 95 -10.65 27.57 -23.03
C TYR A 95 -11.32 28.84 -22.45
N GLY A 96 -11.07 29.07 -21.20
CA GLY A 96 -11.60 30.21 -20.49
C GLY A 96 -10.55 31.25 -20.22
#